data_b8bcc71decbf90799dd005d45b15d9f0
#
_entry.id   b8bcc71decbf90799dd005d45b15d9f0
#
_cell.length_a   1.000
_cell.length_b   1.000
_cell.length_c   1.000
_cell.angle_alpha   90.00
_cell.angle_beta   90.00
_cell.angle_gamma   90.00
#
_symmetry.space_group_name_H-M   'P 1'
#
loop_
_entity.id
_entity.type
_entity.pdbx_description
1 polymer ?
#
loop_
_entity_poly.entity_id
_entity_poly.type
_entity_poly.pdbx_seq_one_letter_code
_entity_poly.pdbx_strand_id
1 'polypeptide(L)' 'MNDQILTLKEVAAYLKLAEKTAYKLAAAGKLPGFKVGGSWRFKREDIDRWIEEQKKKETE' A
#
# COMPACT_ATOMS: atom_id res chain seq x y z
N MET A 1 16.99 -2.12 8.74
CA MET A 1 16.77 -2.86 8.23
C MET A 1 15.63 -3.45 8.20
N ASN A 2 14.66 -3.31 8.21
CA ASN A 2 13.50 -3.78 8.23
C ASN A 2 12.87 -3.53 7.03
N ASP A 3 13.34 -3.96 5.91
CA ASP A 3 12.69 -3.78 4.75
C ASP A 3 11.72 -4.80 4.61
N GLN A 4 10.62 -4.65 5.19
CA GLN A 4 9.61 -5.60 5.11
C GLN A 4 8.86 -5.43 3.82
N ILE A 5 8.71 -6.48 3.06
CA ILE A 5 7.94 -6.48 1.82
C ILE A 5 6.58 -7.12 2.13
N LEU A 6 5.53 -6.44 1.76
CA LEU A 6 4.17 -6.89 2.05
C LEU A 6 3.46 -7.33 0.78
N THR A 7 2.58 -8.31 0.91
CA THR A 7 1.74 -8.72 -0.20
C THR A 7 0.53 -7.81 -0.25
N LEU A 8 -0.24 -7.91 -1.32
CA LEU A 8 -1.45 -7.12 -1.43
C LEU A 8 -2.40 -7.41 -0.28
N LYS A 9 -2.54 -8.67 0.07
CA LYS A 9 -3.42 -9.07 1.16
C LYS A 9 -2.94 -8.47 2.47
N GLU A 10 -1.63 -8.45 2.69
CA GLU A 10 -1.09 -7.90 3.93
C GLU A 10 -1.30 -6.39 4.00
N VAL A 11 -1.12 -5.70 2.87
CA VAL A 11 -1.33 -4.26 2.85
C VAL A 11 -2.81 -3.94 3.09
N ALA A 12 -3.69 -4.72 2.49
CA ALA A 12 -5.13 -4.50 2.70
C ALA A 12 -5.46 -4.65 4.18
N ALA A 13 -4.93 -5.68 4.83
CA ALA A 13 -5.17 -5.88 6.25
C ALA A 13 -4.56 -4.75 7.08
N TYR A 14 -3.37 -4.32 6.71
CA TYR A 14 -2.67 -3.26 7.43
C TYR A 14 -3.45 -1.95 7.36
N LEU A 15 -4.03 -1.67 6.20
CA LEU A 15 -4.78 -0.44 6.02
C LEU A 15 -6.27 -0.63 6.32
N LYS A 16 -6.64 -1.84 6.70
CA LYS A 16 -8.03 -2.17 7.01
C LYS A 16 -8.95 -1.93 5.82
N LEU A 17 -8.48 -2.34 4.65
CA LEU A 17 -9.26 -2.22 3.44
C LEU A 17 -9.59 -3.61 2.90
N ALA A 18 -10.59 -3.69 2.07
CA ALA A 18 -10.86 -4.93 1.37
C ALA A 18 -9.75 -5.13 0.34
N GLU A 19 -9.41 -6.37 0.04
CA GLU A 19 -8.36 -6.65 -0.92
C GLU A 19 -8.68 -6.04 -2.27
N LYS A 20 -9.93 -6.08 -2.66
CA LYS A 20 -10.36 -5.52 -3.93
C LYS A 20 -10.06 -4.03 -3.99
N THR A 21 -10.30 -3.32 -2.90
CA THR A 21 -10.04 -1.90 -2.84
C THR A 21 -8.55 -1.61 -2.92
N ALA A 22 -7.75 -2.39 -2.20
CA ALA A 22 -6.31 -2.22 -2.23
C ALA A 22 -5.77 -2.47 -3.63
N TYR A 23 -6.31 -3.48 -4.30
CA TYR A 23 -5.88 -3.79 -5.65
C TYR A 23 -6.18 -2.63 -6.60
N LYS A 24 -7.37 -2.05 -6.47
CA LYS A 24 -7.75 -0.93 -7.34
C LYS A 24 -6.83 0.26 -7.12
N LEU A 25 -6.49 0.53 -5.88
CA LEU A 25 -5.61 1.66 -5.58
C LEU A 25 -4.21 1.42 -6.14
N ALA A 26 -3.73 0.19 -6.02
CA ALA A 26 -2.41 -0.13 -6.54
C ALA A 26 -2.40 -0.04 -8.06
N ALA A 27 -3.44 -0.58 -8.70
CA ALA A 27 -3.52 -0.58 -10.15
C ALA A 27 -3.64 0.84 -10.71
N ALA A 28 -4.27 1.73 -9.94
CA ALA A 28 -4.44 3.10 -10.38
C ALA A 28 -3.22 3.96 -10.07
N GLY A 29 -2.20 3.38 -9.47
CA GLY A 29 -1.00 4.14 -9.13
C GLY A 29 -1.17 5.03 -7.92
N LYS A 30 -2.23 4.83 -7.15
CA LYS A 30 -2.44 5.66 -5.98
C LYS A 30 -1.85 5.06 -4.72
N LEU A 31 -1.45 3.82 -4.76
CA LEU A 31 -0.85 3.17 -3.61
C LEU A 31 0.54 2.74 -4.05
N PRO A 32 1.58 3.07 -3.30
CA PRO A 32 2.95 2.76 -3.73
C PRO A 32 3.22 1.27 -3.71
N GLY A 33 3.38 0.67 -4.87
CA GLY A 33 3.65 -0.75 -4.97
C GLY A 33 4.35 -1.06 -6.26
N PHE A 34 4.76 -2.30 -6.40
CA PHE A 34 5.44 -2.73 -7.59
C PHE A 34 5.10 -4.20 -7.84
N LYS A 35 5.29 -4.66 -9.05
CA LYS A 35 4.96 -6.02 -9.37
C LYS A 35 6.20 -6.87 -9.44
N VAL A 36 6.14 -8.03 -8.83
CA VAL A 36 7.23 -8.98 -8.86
C VAL A 36 6.63 -10.27 -9.36
N GLY A 37 7.03 -10.70 -10.56
CA GLY A 37 6.49 -11.93 -11.10
C GLY A 37 4.98 -11.93 -11.27
N GLY A 38 4.41 -10.78 -11.56
CA GLY A 38 2.98 -10.72 -11.78
C GLY A 38 2.16 -10.50 -10.52
N SER A 39 2.80 -10.41 -9.36
CA SER A 39 2.08 -10.18 -8.12
C SER A 39 2.49 -8.86 -7.52
N TRP A 40 1.54 -8.19 -6.90
CA TRP A 40 1.84 -6.91 -6.27
C TRP A 40 2.62 -7.10 -4.98
N ARG A 41 3.58 -6.22 -4.77
CA ARG A 41 4.34 -6.19 -3.53
C ARG A 41 4.53 -4.75 -3.12
N PHE A 42 4.70 -4.52 -1.81
CA PHE A 42 4.79 -3.17 -1.29
C PHE A 42 5.86 -3.12 -0.20
N LYS A 43 6.60 -2.03 -0.14
CA LYS A 43 7.57 -1.86 0.95
C LYS A 43 6.81 -1.20 2.08
N ARG A 44 6.94 -1.73 3.26
CA ARG A 44 6.23 -1.20 4.40
C ARG A 44 6.57 0.26 4.63
N GLU A 45 7.81 0.61 4.43
CA GLU A 45 8.26 1.98 4.59
C GLU A 45 7.50 2.91 3.68
N ASP A 46 7.27 2.50 2.44
CA ASP A 46 6.54 3.31 1.49
C ASP A 46 5.08 3.44 1.88
N ILE A 47 4.50 2.36 2.41
CA ILE A 47 3.11 2.37 2.83
C ILE A 47 2.95 3.33 4.01
N ASP A 48 3.88 3.31 4.95
CA ASP A 48 3.80 4.19 6.11
C ASP A 48 3.90 5.66 5.69
N ARG A 49 4.74 5.95 4.70
CA ARG A 49 4.87 7.30 4.19
C ARG A 49 3.57 7.73 3.50
N TRP A 50 2.98 6.81 2.76
CA TRP A 50 1.73 7.08 2.08
C TRP A 50 0.62 7.38 3.09
N ILE A 51 0.60 6.65 4.21
CA ILE A 51 -0.38 6.90 5.26
C ILE A 51 -0.22 8.33 5.80
N GLU A 52 1.00 8.75 6.03
CA GLU A 52 1.23 10.10 6.54
C GLU A 52 0.74 11.16 5.55
N GLU A 53 0.92 10.91 4.28
CA GLU A 53 0.45 11.84 3.26
C GLU A 53 -1.06 11.90 3.23
N GLN A 54 -1.73 10.76 3.42
CA GLN A 54 -3.18 10.75 3.44
C GLN A 54 -3.71 11.50 4.65
N LYS A 55 -3.03 11.37 5.78
CA LYS A 55 -3.44 12.08 6.99
C LYS A 55 -3.35 13.57 6.80
N LYS A 56 -2.33 14.03 6.13
CA LYS A 56 -2.18 15.46 5.89
C LYS A 56 -3.30 15.98 5.01
N LYS A 57 -3.68 15.21 4.01
CA LYS A 57 -4.75 15.64 3.14
C LYS A 57 -6.05 15.76 3.88
N GLU A 58 -6.28 14.83 4.81
CA GLU A 58 -7.53 14.86 5.53
C GLU A 58 -7.63 16.02 6.46
N THR A 59 -6.56 16.50 7.03
CA THR A 59 -6.65 17.56 8.00
C THR A 59 -6.63 18.92 7.38
N GLU A 60 -6.62 19.01 6.05
CA GLU A 60 -6.69 20.30 5.50
C GLU A 60 -8.01 20.77 5.27
#